data_e039231ac50f69080e4d912391e10542
#
_entry.id   e039231ac50f69080e4d912391e10542
#
_cell.length_a   1.000
_cell.length_b   1.000
_cell.length_c   1.000
_cell.angle_alpha   90.00
_cell.angle_beta   90.00
_cell.angle_gamma   90.00
#
_symmetry.space_group_name_H-M   'P 1'
#
loop_
_entity.id
_entity.type
_entity.pdbx_description
1 polymer ?
#
loop_
_entity_poly.entity_id
_entity_poly.type
_entity_poly.pdbx_seq_one_letter_code
_entity_poly.pdbx_strand_id
1 'polypeptide(L)'
;MEPVIDHIQITVRDLAVAEPFYDQLMPLLGFVPMKKGRATIAAHDFEVVEYQHPRLAFAITSPRAAFAADPVHRRRPGALHHLAFKAGSRAEVDALYIELQRIGATIVTPPREYPEYIPPGYYAVFFKDPDGLKYEVVHTPPAAAP
;
A
#
# COMPACT_ATOMS: atom_id res chain seq x y z
N MET A 1 -6.80 -16.29 19.67
CA MET A 1 -6.01 -15.70 18.57
C MET A 1 -6.65 -14.38 18.21
N GLU A 2 -5.91 -13.29 18.21
CA GLU A 2 -6.38 -12.00 17.70
C GLU A 2 -6.10 -11.93 16.21
N PRO A 3 -7.05 -11.51 15.37
CA PRO A 3 -6.85 -11.39 13.92
C PRO A 3 -6.06 -10.11 13.60
N VAL A 4 -4.81 -10.06 13.99
CA VAL A 4 -3.90 -8.94 13.72
C VAL A 4 -2.98 -9.33 12.56
N ILE A 5 -2.81 -8.43 11.61
CA ILE A 5 -1.87 -8.62 10.49
C ILE A 5 -0.45 -8.39 11.02
N ASP A 6 0.40 -9.42 10.92
CA ASP A 6 1.82 -9.35 11.24
C ASP A 6 2.61 -8.66 10.12
N HIS A 7 2.47 -9.16 8.89
CA HIS A 7 3.10 -8.56 7.72
C HIS A 7 2.25 -8.72 6.45
N ILE A 8 2.52 -7.87 5.47
CA ILE A 8 1.98 -7.93 4.12
C ILE A 8 3.16 -8.04 3.16
N GLN A 9 3.13 -9.03 2.28
CA GLN A 9 4.14 -9.19 1.25
C GLN A 9 3.48 -9.26 -0.12
N ILE A 10 3.95 -8.42 -1.04
CA ILE A 10 3.47 -8.37 -2.42
C ILE A 10 4.61 -8.64 -3.39
N THR A 11 4.28 -9.21 -4.53
CA THR A 11 5.24 -9.38 -5.62
C THR A 11 5.08 -8.23 -6.60
N VAL A 12 6.18 -7.53 -6.88
CA VAL A 12 6.27 -6.47 -7.88
C VAL A 12 6.86 -7.01 -9.18
N ARG A 13 6.67 -6.30 -10.28
CA ARG A 13 7.20 -6.74 -11.59
C ARG A 13 8.70 -6.56 -11.71
N ASP A 14 9.23 -5.50 -11.10
CA ASP A 14 10.65 -5.16 -11.09
C ASP A 14 10.98 -4.40 -9.81
N LEU A 15 11.84 -4.96 -8.95
CA LEU A 15 12.28 -4.32 -7.71
C LEU A 15 13.05 -3.01 -7.97
N ALA A 16 13.82 -2.93 -9.07
CA ALA A 16 14.58 -1.72 -9.38
C ALA A 16 13.66 -0.53 -9.72
N VAL A 17 12.46 -0.80 -10.24
CA VAL A 17 11.43 0.21 -10.52
C VAL A 17 10.57 0.48 -9.29
N ALA A 18 10.18 -0.56 -8.56
CA ALA A 18 9.25 -0.44 -7.44
C ALA A 18 9.92 0.16 -6.19
N GLU A 19 11.12 -0.29 -5.84
CA GLU A 19 11.79 0.11 -4.59
C GLU A 19 11.93 1.63 -4.43
N PRO A 20 12.36 2.42 -5.44
CA PRO A 20 12.43 3.88 -5.30
C PRO A 20 11.07 4.55 -5.03
N PHE A 21 9.98 3.98 -5.53
CA PHE A 21 8.63 4.45 -5.25
C PHE A 21 8.23 4.13 -3.80
N TYR A 22 8.45 2.88 -3.36
CA TYR A 22 8.10 2.44 -2.00
C TYR A 22 8.99 3.11 -0.94
N ASP A 23 10.24 3.45 -1.24
CA ASP A 23 11.11 4.24 -0.36
C ASP A 23 10.52 5.62 -0.04
N GLN A 24 9.73 6.18 -0.95
CA GLN A 24 9.04 7.45 -0.73
C GLN A 24 7.64 7.24 -0.14
N LEU A 25 6.92 6.20 -0.56
CA LEU A 25 5.55 5.94 -0.11
C LEU A 25 5.52 5.47 1.35
N MET A 26 6.37 4.52 1.74
CA MET A 26 6.27 3.89 3.06
C MET A 26 6.42 4.88 4.22
N PRO A 27 7.34 5.85 4.20
CA PRO A 27 7.40 6.89 5.23
C PRO A 27 6.12 7.73 5.34
N LEU A 28 5.45 8.01 4.22
CA LEU A 28 4.18 8.75 4.20
C LEU A 28 3.04 7.96 4.86
N LEU A 29 3.14 6.62 4.86
CA LEU A 29 2.21 5.70 5.52
C LEU A 29 2.63 5.36 6.97
N GLY A 30 3.68 6.01 7.51
CA GLY A 30 4.13 5.86 8.89
C GLY A 30 5.16 4.76 9.12
N PHE A 31 5.69 4.12 8.08
CA PHE A 31 6.78 3.16 8.21
C PHE A 31 8.11 3.87 8.50
N VAL A 32 8.97 3.24 9.29
CA VAL A 32 10.23 3.83 9.77
C VAL A 32 11.32 3.71 8.70
N PRO A 33 11.78 4.82 8.08
CA PRO A 33 12.74 4.77 6.98
C PRO A 33 14.05 4.04 7.33
N MET A 34 14.51 4.18 8.57
CA MET A 34 15.77 3.60 9.06
C MET A 34 15.71 2.09 9.31
N LYS A 35 14.53 1.48 9.21
CA LYS A 35 14.31 0.04 9.44
C LYS A 35 13.87 -0.66 8.16
N LYS A 36 14.54 -0.34 7.07
CA LYS A 36 14.41 -1.06 5.80
C LYS A 36 15.44 -2.18 5.75
N GLY A 37 15.00 -3.38 5.39
CA GLY A 37 15.86 -4.54 5.15
C GLY A 37 15.83 -4.99 3.69
N ARG A 38 16.92 -5.56 3.21
CA ARG A 38 16.96 -6.24 1.91
C ARG A 38 17.64 -7.60 2.06
N ALA A 39 17.07 -8.62 1.45
CA ALA A 39 17.60 -9.97 1.48
C ALA A 39 17.35 -10.73 0.17
N THR A 40 18.19 -11.71 -0.12
CA THR A 40 17.97 -12.71 -1.16
C THR A 40 17.59 -14.02 -0.49
N ILE A 41 16.44 -14.58 -0.83
CA ILE A 41 15.94 -15.86 -0.29
C ILE A 41 16.20 -16.95 -1.34
N ALA A 42 17.42 -17.42 -1.39
CA ALA A 42 17.88 -18.38 -2.40
C ALA A 42 17.05 -19.67 -2.45
N ALA A 43 16.54 -20.14 -1.30
CA ALA A 43 15.70 -21.35 -1.24
C ALA A 43 14.35 -21.20 -1.98
N HIS A 44 13.91 -19.98 -2.23
CA HIS A 44 12.64 -19.66 -2.87
C HIS A 44 12.78 -18.81 -4.15
N ASP A 45 14.02 -18.51 -4.55
CA ASP A 45 14.34 -17.77 -5.77
C ASP A 45 13.67 -16.39 -5.85
N PHE A 46 13.80 -15.58 -4.77
CA PHE A 46 13.37 -14.18 -4.80
C PHE A 46 14.27 -13.26 -3.96
N GLU A 47 14.27 -12.00 -4.33
CA GLU A 47 14.75 -10.90 -3.51
C GLU A 47 13.58 -10.22 -2.81
N VAL A 48 13.82 -9.70 -1.60
CA VAL A 48 12.83 -8.99 -0.80
C VAL A 48 13.39 -7.69 -0.27
N VAL A 49 12.56 -6.65 -0.28
CA VAL A 49 12.78 -5.39 0.43
C VAL A 49 11.65 -5.22 1.43
N GLU A 50 12.00 -5.09 2.72
CA GLU A 50 11.05 -5.02 3.81
C GLU A 50 11.11 -3.66 4.50
N TYR A 51 9.95 -3.10 4.81
CA TYR A 51 9.73 -1.85 5.52
C TYR A 51 9.04 -2.14 6.84
N GLN A 52 9.58 -1.58 7.93
CA GLN A 52 9.11 -1.83 9.28
C GLN A 52 8.21 -0.70 9.80
N HIS A 53 7.11 -1.09 10.43
CA HIS A 53 6.23 -0.23 11.22
C HIS A 53 5.99 -0.90 12.59
N PRO A 54 5.74 -0.17 13.69
CA PRO A 54 5.50 -0.77 15.01
C PRO A 54 4.38 -1.80 15.07
N ARG A 55 3.46 -1.80 14.11
CA ARG A 55 2.27 -2.69 14.09
C ARG A 55 2.30 -3.76 13.02
N LEU A 56 3.08 -3.60 11.96
CA LEU A 56 3.18 -4.58 10.87
C LEU A 56 4.44 -4.34 10.05
N ALA A 57 4.90 -5.35 9.32
CA ALA A 57 5.87 -5.15 8.27
C ALA A 57 5.19 -5.13 6.89
N PHE A 58 5.79 -4.44 5.94
CA PHE A 58 5.39 -4.44 4.54
C PHE A 58 6.58 -4.80 3.67
N ALA A 59 6.42 -5.77 2.79
CA ALA A 59 7.51 -6.21 1.93
C ALA A 59 7.11 -6.21 0.45
N ILE A 60 8.07 -5.87 -0.40
CA ILE A 60 8.00 -6.07 -1.85
C ILE A 60 9.03 -7.12 -2.26
N THR A 61 8.64 -8.04 -3.16
CA THR A 61 9.49 -9.12 -3.62
C THR A 61 9.61 -9.13 -5.14
N SER A 62 10.74 -9.66 -5.62
CA SER A 62 10.91 -9.92 -7.04
C SER A 62 9.97 -11.04 -7.52
N PRO A 63 9.49 -11.00 -8.76
CA PRO A 63 8.72 -12.08 -9.35
C PRO A 63 9.67 -13.21 -9.78
N ARG A 64 9.12 -14.40 -10.03
CA ARG A 64 9.82 -15.37 -10.88
C ARG A 64 9.91 -14.84 -12.31
N ALA A 65 11.03 -15.08 -12.98
CA ALA A 65 11.27 -14.60 -14.34
C ALA A 65 10.13 -14.99 -15.31
N ALA A 66 9.56 -16.18 -15.16
CA ALA A 66 8.43 -16.66 -15.98
C ALA A 66 7.15 -15.81 -15.85
N PHE A 67 6.97 -15.05 -14.76
CA PHE A 67 5.75 -14.27 -14.46
C PHE A 67 5.99 -12.76 -14.48
N ALA A 68 7.23 -12.30 -14.67
CA ALA A 68 7.58 -10.88 -14.60
C ALA A 68 6.82 -10.02 -15.64
N ALA A 69 6.43 -10.59 -16.77
CA ALA A 69 5.66 -9.93 -17.82
C ALA A 69 4.14 -10.01 -17.62
N ASP A 70 3.65 -10.79 -16.65
CA ASP A 70 2.21 -10.96 -16.43
C ASP A 70 1.54 -9.65 -16.01
N PRO A 71 0.37 -9.34 -16.58
CA PRO A 71 -0.33 -8.11 -16.21
C PRO A 71 -0.95 -8.22 -14.82
N VAL A 72 -0.70 -7.22 -14.00
CA VAL A 72 -1.40 -7.05 -12.71
C VAL A 72 -2.83 -6.58 -12.96
N HIS A 73 -3.81 -7.31 -12.41
CA HIS A 73 -5.21 -6.90 -12.51
C HIS A 73 -6.02 -7.33 -11.29
N ARG A 74 -6.46 -6.37 -10.50
CA ARG A 74 -7.15 -6.56 -9.19
C ARG A 74 -8.47 -7.35 -9.25
N ARG A 75 -9.05 -7.57 -10.43
CA ARG A 75 -10.31 -8.32 -10.59
C ARG A 75 -10.10 -9.76 -11.04
N ARG A 76 -8.86 -10.25 -11.10
CA ARG A 76 -8.58 -11.67 -11.32
C ARG A 76 -8.86 -12.45 -10.04
N PRO A 77 -9.43 -13.67 -10.11
CA PRO A 77 -9.55 -14.55 -8.94
C PRO A 77 -8.18 -14.74 -8.26
N GLY A 78 -8.15 -14.60 -6.93
CA GLY A 78 -6.92 -14.69 -6.13
C GLY A 78 -6.05 -13.44 -6.10
N ALA A 79 -6.34 -12.43 -6.91
CA ALA A 79 -5.61 -11.16 -6.88
C ALA A 79 -6.04 -10.27 -5.70
N LEU A 80 -5.09 -9.50 -5.18
CA LEU A 80 -5.40 -8.44 -4.22
C LEU A 80 -6.19 -7.31 -4.93
N HIS A 81 -7.38 -6.99 -4.42
CA HIS A 81 -8.20 -5.92 -4.99
C HIS A 81 -7.62 -4.54 -4.70
N HIS A 82 -7.28 -4.26 -3.45
CA HIS A 82 -6.54 -3.09 -2.95
C HIS A 82 -6.11 -3.28 -1.51
N LEU A 83 -5.19 -2.44 -1.05
CA LEU A 83 -4.83 -2.27 0.35
C LEU A 83 -5.32 -0.92 0.85
N ALA A 84 -5.99 -0.90 2.01
CA ALA A 84 -6.46 0.31 2.65
C ALA A 84 -5.69 0.59 3.93
N PHE A 85 -5.15 1.81 4.07
CA PHE A 85 -4.50 2.30 5.27
C PHE A 85 -5.37 3.35 5.93
N LYS A 86 -5.44 3.34 7.28
CA LYS A 86 -6.26 4.26 8.03
C LYS A 86 -5.52 5.57 8.32
N ALA A 87 -6.14 6.70 7.99
CA ALA A 87 -5.71 8.03 8.41
C ALA A 87 -6.44 8.47 9.69
N GLY A 88 -5.79 9.29 10.50
CA GLY A 88 -6.36 9.84 11.71
C GLY A 88 -7.37 10.97 11.46
N SER A 89 -7.28 11.64 10.31
CA SER A 89 -8.15 12.77 9.95
C SER A 89 -8.31 12.92 8.43
N ARG A 90 -9.33 13.68 7.99
CA ARG A 90 -9.48 14.10 6.59
C ARG A 90 -8.28 14.93 6.12
N ALA A 91 -7.77 15.81 7.00
CA ALA A 91 -6.62 16.65 6.70
C ALA A 91 -5.35 15.83 6.40
N GLU A 92 -5.16 14.69 7.07
CA GLU A 92 -4.07 13.76 6.74
C GLU A 92 -4.25 13.14 5.36
N VAL A 93 -5.47 12.77 4.96
CA VAL A 93 -5.76 12.25 3.61
C VAL A 93 -5.45 13.32 2.56
N ASP A 94 -5.84 14.58 2.79
CA ASP A 94 -5.57 15.69 1.88
C ASP A 94 -4.08 16.01 1.76
N ALA A 95 -3.36 16.02 2.90
CA ALA A 95 -1.91 16.23 2.90
C ALA A 95 -1.17 15.10 2.17
N LEU A 96 -1.58 13.86 2.42
CA LEU A 96 -1.01 12.70 1.72
C LEU A 96 -1.26 12.78 0.20
N TYR A 97 -2.41 13.24 -0.25
CA TYR A 97 -2.72 13.39 -1.68
C TYR A 97 -1.69 14.28 -2.40
N ILE A 98 -1.26 15.37 -1.77
CA ILE A 98 -0.22 16.25 -2.32
C ILE A 98 1.10 15.48 -2.47
N GLU A 99 1.49 14.74 -1.46
CA GLU A 99 2.72 13.95 -1.47
C GLU A 99 2.67 12.78 -2.47
N LEU A 100 1.51 12.13 -2.63
CA LEU A 100 1.31 11.08 -3.63
C LEU A 100 1.54 11.59 -5.06
N GLN A 101 1.09 12.81 -5.36
CA GLN A 101 1.37 13.45 -6.66
C GLN A 101 2.87 13.74 -6.83
N ARG A 102 3.53 14.22 -5.76
CA ARG A 102 4.97 14.52 -5.76
C ARG A 102 5.83 13.28 -6.02
N ILE A 103 5.47 12.12 -5.45
CA ILE A 103 6.21 10.86 -5.66
C ILE A 103 5.83 10.13 -6.95
N GLY A 104 4.91 10.68 -7.76
CA GLY A 104 4.51 10.11 -9.04
C GLY A 104 3.52 8.94 -8.94
N ALA A 105 2.75 8.84 -7.84
CA ALA A 105 1.68 7.85 -7.74
C ALA A 105 0.57 8.15 -8.78
N THR A 106 0.01 7.10 -9.37
CA THR A 106 -1.14 7.25 -10.27
C THR A 106 -2.42 7.45 -9.45
N ILE A 107 -2.94 8.67 -9.43
CA ILE A 107 -4.19 8.97 -8.71
C ILE A 107 -5.37 8.37 -9.47
N VAL A 108 -6.15 7.53 -8.76
CA VAL A 108 -7.40 6.93 -9.29
C VAL A 108 -8.58 7.84 -8.97
N THR A 109 -8.66 8.32 -7.72
CA THR A 109 -9.69 9.28 -7.29
C THR A 109 -9.07 10.20 -6.25
N PRO A 110 -9.11 11.53 -6.45
CA PRO A 110 -8.71 12.49 -5.43
C PRO A 110 -9.50 12.32 -4.12
N PRO A 111 -9.03 12.92 -3.01
CA PRO A 111 -9.76 12.90 -1.74
C PRO A 111 -11.21 13.36 -1.90
N ARG A 112 -12.14 12.55 -1.43
CA ARG A 112 -13.56 12.91 -1.37
C ARG A 112 -14.31 12.08 -0.35
N GLU A 113 -15.50 12.51 0.02
CA GLU A 113 -16.45 11.71 0.78
C GLU A 113 -17.13 10.67 -0.11
N TYR A 114 -17.39 9.49 0.46
CA TYR A 114 -18.07 8.37 -0.18
C TYR A 114 -19.34 8.04 0.61
N PRO A 115 -20.46 8.75 0.35
CA PRO A 115 -21.72 8.52 1.09
C PRO A 115 -22.30 7.12 0.85
N GLU A 116 -21.88 6.47 -0.25
CA GLU A 116 -22.24 5.10 -0.59
C GLU A 116 -21.51 4.02 0.22
N TYR A 117 -20.46 4.38 1.00
CA TYR A 117 -19.68 3.44 1.80
C TYR A 117 -20.06 3.51 3.28
N ILE A 118 -19.71 2.45 4.02
CA ILE A 118 -19.97 2.30 5.45
C ILE A 118 -18.63 2.32 6.21
N PRO A 119 -18.51 3.04 7.33
CA PRO A 119 -19.52 3.88 8.00
C PRO A 119 -19.73 5.23 7.31
N PRO A 120 -20.81 5.95 7.63
CA PRO A 120 -21.00 7.33 7.16
C PRO A 120 -19.82 8.23 7.48
N GLY A 121 -19.51 9.16 6.58
CA GLY A 121 -18.33 10.03 6.74
C GLY A 121 -17.02 9.39 6.24
N TYR A 122 -17.12 8.31 5.49
CA TYR A 122 -16.00 7.67 4.80
C TYR A 122 -15.33 8.66 3.84
N TYR A 123 -14.09 9.02 4.08
CA TYR A 123 -13.33 9.99 3.29
C TYR A 123 -12.00 9.38 2.86
N ALA A 124 -11.75 9.29 1.56
CA ALA A 124 -10.60 8.54 1.07
C ALA A 124 -9.99 9.11 -0.21
N VAL A 125 -8.71 8.78 -0.42
CA VAL A 125 -7.98 8.89 -1.68
C VAL A 125 -7.65 7.49 -2.20
N PHE A 126 -7.78 7.29 -3.51
CA PHE A 126 -7.34 6.06 -4.17
C PHE A 126 -6.22 6.34 -5.17
N PHE A 127 -5.19 5.53 -5.12
CA PHE A 127 -4.04 5.63 -6.01
C PHE A 127 -3.48 4.25 -6.38
N LYS A 128 -2.50 4.24 -7.27
CA LYS A 128 -1.79 3.03 -7.68
C LYS A 128 -0.29 3.25 -7.61
N ASP A 129 0.41 2.15 -7.34
CA ASP A 129 1.86 2.06 -7.50
C ASP A 129 2.27 1.95 -8.99
N PRO A 130 3.58 1.88 -9.32
CA PRO A 130 4.04 1.74 -10.71
C PRO A 130 3.52 0.50 -11.44
N ASP A 131 3.21 -0.58 -10.71
CA ASP A 131 2.69 -1.83 -11.28
C ASP A 131 1.16 -1.82 -11.47
N GLY A 132 0.48 -0.82 -10.94
CA GLY A 132 -0.97 -0.70 -11.00
C GLY A 132 -1.69 -1.36 -9.82
N LEU A 133 -0.98 -1.80 -8.78
CA LEU A 133 -1.60 -2.23 -7.54
C LEU A 133 -2.32 -1.05 -6.89
N LYS A 134 -3.59 -1.25 -6.56
CA LYS A 134 -4.43 -0.19 -6.00
C LYS A 134 -4.28 -0.08 -4.49
N TYR A 135 -4.14 1.15 -4.04
CA TYR A 135 -4.10 1.55 -2.63
C TYR A 135 -5.24 2.50 -2.31
N GLU A 136 -5.57 2.53 -1.05
CA GLU A 136 -6.51 3.47 -0.45
C GLU A 136 -5.92 4.01 0.85
N VAL A 137 -6.10 5.31 1.08
CA VAL A 137 -5.95 5.86 2.42
C VAL A 137 -7.26 6.51 2.83
N VAL A 138 -7.80 6.05 3.96
CA VAL A 138 -9.16 6.35 4.39
C VAL A 138 -9.20 6.89 5.81
N HIS A 139 -10.00 7.94 6.00
CA HIS A 139 -10.48 8.38 7.29
C HIS A 139 -11.95 8.01 7.45
N THR A 140 -12.26 7.38 8.56
CA THR A 140 -13.63 7.15 9.00
C THR A 140 -13.80 7.76 10.39
N PRO A 141 -14.92 8.43 10.69
CA PRO A 141 -15.19 8.90 12.04
C PRO A 141 -15.09 7.76 13.06
N PRO A 142 -14.74 8.05 14.32
CA PRO A 142 -14.84 7.06 15.38
C PRO A 142 -16.26 6.47 15.39
N ALA A 143 -16.37 5.16 15.65
CA ALA A 143 -17.69 4.57 15.90
C ALA A 143 -18.36 5.37 17.04
N ALA A 144 -19.64 5.71 16.86
CA ALA A 144 -20.41 6.27 17.96
C ALA A 144 -20.30 5.30 19.14
N ALA A 145 -20.01 5.82 20.32
CA ALA A 145 -20.03 5.03 21.54
C ALA A 145 -21.43 4.40 21.69
N PRO A 146 -21.53 3.12 22.10
CA PRO A 146 -22.79 2.44 22.30
C PRO A 146 -23.64 3.11 23.36
#